data_568446133212fe960180cd5a8259b0e8
#
_entry.id   568446133212fe960180cd5a8259b0e8
#
_cell.length_a   1.000
_cell.length_b   1.000
_cell.length_c   1.000
_cell.angle_alpha   90.00
_cell.angle_beta   90.00
_cell.angle_gamma   90.00
#
_symmetry.space_group_name_H-M   'P 1'
#
loop_
_entity.id
_entity.type
_entity.pdbx_description
1 polymer ?
#
loop_
_entity_poly.entity_id
_entity_poly.type
_entity_poly.pdbx_seq_one_letter_code
_entity_poly.pdbx_strand_id
1 'polypeptide(L)'
;VLIPAGGIAVIVALKSHGRRFGRLRRYSRRFPFIFHGLTAVFACLHLANYSLGGAWLALLPLLVLPQWITGLVLGWMRVRFGIGASIALHASFNAGPMLLIVALRTWALGLLQA
;
A
#
# COMPACT_ATOMS: atom_id res chain seq x y z
N VAL A 1 18.59 -30.95 41.09
CA VAL A 1 18.31 -29.49 41.25
C VAL A 1 16.98 -29.21 40.63
N LEU A 2 15.94 -29.02 41.47
CA LEU A 2 14.59 -28.66 41.02
C LEU A 2 14.60 -27.17 40.61
N ILE A 3 14.47 -26.91 39.31
CA ILE A 3 14.25 -25.52 38.82
C ILE A 3 12.83 -25.15 39.21
N PRO A 4 12.60 -24.11 40.03
CA PRO A 4 11.25 -23.71 40.40
C PRO A 4 10.47 -23.29 39.16
N ALA A 5 9.16 -23.58 39.15
CA ALA A 5 8.26 -23.32 38.00
C ALA A 5 8.39 -21.88 37.44
N GLY A 6 8.69 -20.90 38.30
CA GLY A 6 8.98 -19.53 37.91
C GLY A 6 10.24 -19.38 37.03
N GLY A 7 11.28 -20.19 37.29
CA GLY A 7 12.50 -20.18 36.46
C GLY A 7 12.25 -20.70 35.04
N ILE A 8 11.40 -21.73 34.89
CA ILE A 8 10.99 -22.26 33.58
C ILE A 8 10.20 -21.22 32.80
N ALA A 9 9.26 -20.52 33.44
CA ALA A 9 8.47 -19.47 32.81
C ALA A 9 9.34 -18.32 32.31
N VAL A 10 10.34 -17.88 33.09
CA VAL A 10 11.29 -16.83 32.66
C VAL A 10 12.13 -17.30 31.47
N ILE A 11 12.65 -18.54 31.49
CA ILE A 11 13.46 -19.07 30.37
C ILE A 11 12.62 -19.16 29.09
N VAL A 12 11.36 -19.61 29.18
CA VAL A 12 10.45 -19.68 28.03
C VAL A 12 10.11 -18.28 27.51
N ALA A 13 9.87 -17.32 28.40
CA ALA A 13 9.62 -15.92 28.03
C ALA A 13 10.82 -15.28 27.33
N LEU A 14 12.04 -15.45 27.85
CA LEU A 14 13.27 -14.95 27.24
C LEU A 14 13.55 -15.60 25.88
N LYS A 15 13.31 -16.91 25.76
CA LYS A 15 13.50 -17.65 24.51
C LYS A 15 12.47 -17.26 23.44
N SER A 16 11.24 -16.96 23.85
CA SER A 16 10.19 -16.43 22.95
C SER A 16 10.50 -14.99 22.50
N HIS A 17 11.06 -14.17 23.40
CA HIS A 17 11.47 -12.80 23.11
C HIS A 17 12.62 -12.77 22.09
N GLY A 18 13.66 -13.58 22.30
CA GLY A 18 14.79 -13.71 21.35
C GLY A 18 14.36 -14.17 19.96
N ARG A 19 13.38 -15.10 19.87
CA ARG A 19 12.80 -15.54 18.58
C ARG A 19 12.00 -14.44 17.91
N ARG A 20 11.30 -13.59 18.67
CA ARG A 20 10.61 -12.41 18.13
C ARG A 20 11.60 -11.41 17.53
N PHE A 21 12.67 -11.07 18.24
CA PHE A 21 13.71 -10.17 17.74
C PHE A 21 14.39 -10.70 16.48
N GLY A 22 14.70 -11.99 16.41
CA GLY A 22 15.30 -12.60 15.21
C GLY A 22 14.37 -12.51 13.99
N ARG A 23 13.06 -12.70 14.18
CA ARG A 23 12.05 -12.56 13.11
C ARG A 23 11.91 -11.12 12.66
N LEU A 24 11.82 -10.17 13.61
CA LEU A 24 11.71 -8.74 13.32
C LEU A 24 12.95 -8.22 12.57
N ARG A 25 14.15 -8.64 12.99
CA ARG A 25 15.40 -8.29 12.31
C ARG A 25 15.47 -8.84 10.89
N ARG A 26 15.00 -10.09 10.68
CA ARG A 26 14.93 -10.70 9.35
C ARG A 26 13.90 -9.99 8.46
N TYR A 27 12.75 -9.62 9.04
CA TYR A 27 11.72 -8.85 8.37
C TYR A 27 12.22 -7.46 7.98
N SER A 28 12.84 -6.72 8.89
CA SER A 28 13.35 -5.37 8.62
C SER A 28 14.41 -5.33 7.51
N ARG A 29 15.27 -6.38 7.42
CA ARG A 29 16.26 -6.51 6.34
C ARG A 29 15.61 -6.76 4.97
N ARG A 30 14.47 -7.46 4.92
CA ARG A 30 13.76 -7.80 3.68
C ARG A 30 12.66 -6.80 3.35
N PHE A 31 12.30 -5.95 4.30
CA PHE A 31 11.20 -5.00 4.16
C PHE A 31 11.32 -4.11 2.91
N PRO A 32 12.46 -3.49 2.59
CA PRO A 32 12.56 -2.65 1.40
C PRO A 32 12.28 -3.43 0.11
N PHE A 33 12.78 -4.66 -0.01
CA PHE A 33 12.52 -5.50 -1.18
C PHE A 33 11.06 -5.89 -1.30
N ILE A 34 10.42 -6.27 -0.19
CA ILE A 34 8.99 -6.61 -0.15
C ILE A 34 8.16 -5.36 -0.48
N PHE A 35 8.50 -4.22 0.11
CA PHE A 35 7.79 -2.96 -0.08
C PHE A 35 7.82 -2.53 -1.54
N HIS A 36 9.00 -2.44 -2.14
CA HIS A 36 9.14 -2.04 -3.55
C HIS A 36 8.60 -3.09 -4.51
N GLY A 37 8.75 -4.39 -4.20
CA GLY A 37 8.19 -5.48 -4.99
C GLY A 37 6.65 -5.41 -5.05
N LEU A 38 6.00 -5.25 -3.91
CA LEU A 38 4.53 -5.10 -3.86
C LEU A 38 4.06 -3.82 -4.57
N THR A 39 4.80 -2.72 -4.44
CA THR A 39 4.50 -1.47 -5.14
C THR A 39 4.64 -1.61 -6.66
N ALA A 40 5.66 -2.33 -7.12
CA ALA A 40 5.83 -2.63 -8.54
C ALA A 40 4.71 -3.52 -9.08
N VAL A 41 4.33 -4.57 -8.36
CA VAL A 41 3.17 -5.42 -8.71
C VAL A 41 1.89 -4.59 -8.78
N PHE A 42 1.65 -3.73 -7.80
CA PHE A 42 0.50 -2.81 -7.81
C PHE A 42 0.48 -1.93 -9.06
N ALA A 43 1.61 -1.32 -9.41
CA ALA A 43 1.72 -0.49 -10.61
C ALA A 43 1.47 -1.30 -11.90
N CYS A 44 2.03 -2.51 -12.00
CA CYS A 44 1.85 -3.39 -13.15
C CYS A 44 0.40 -3.87 -13.32
N LEU A 45 -0.31 -4.15 -12.21
CA LEU A 45 -1.73 -4.53 -12.27
C LEU A 45 -2.59 -3.41 -12.88
N HIS A 46 -2.22 -2.16 -12.67
CA HIS A 46 -2.93 -1.02 -13.25
C HIS A 46 -2.75 -0.90 -14.78
N LEU A 47 -1.72 -1.53 -15.36
CA LEU A 47 -1.55 -1.59 -16.82
C LEU A 47 -2.69 -2.35 -17.50
N ALA A 48 -3.35 -3.28 -16.81
CA ALA A 48 -4.52 -3.98 -17.34
C ALA A 48 -5.71 -3.04 -17.67
N ASN A 49 -5.72 -1.82 -17.14
CA ASN A 49 -6.72 -0.81 -17.46
C ASN A 49 -6.48 -0.13 -18.82
N TYR A 50 -5.35 -0.39 -19.47
CA TYR A 50 -5.00 0.20 -20.75
C TYR A 50 -4.93 -0.88 -21.84
N SER A 51 -5.50 -0.60 -22.99
CA SER A 51 -5.34 -1.43 -24.19
C SER A 51 -3.95 -1.15 -24.81
N LEU A 52 -2.96 -1.96 -24.44
CA LEU A 52 -1.59 -1.81 -24.88
C LEU A 52 -1.42 -2.41 -26.29
N GLY A 53 -1.32 -1.56 -27.31
CA GLY A 53 -1.01 -1.95 -28.67
C GLY A 53 0.01 -1.00 -29.33
N GLY A 54 0.99 -1.53 -30.01
CA GLY A 54 1.92 -0.75 -30.86
C GLY A 54 2.72 0.33 -30.11
N ALA A 55 2.48 1.60 -30.46
CA ALA A 55 3.20 2.76 -29.93
C ALA A 55 3.06 2.98 -28.41
N TRP A 56 2.08 2.40 -27.75
CA TRP A 56 1.87 2.54 -26.31
C TRP A 56 2.98 1.90 -25.46
N LEU A 57 3.72 0.94 -26.03
CA LEU A 57 4.88 0.34 -25.35
C LEU A 57 5.96 1.38 -25.00
N ALA A 58 6.14 2.40 -25.84
CA ALA A 58 7.08 3.49 -25.56
C ALA A 58 6.61 4.39 -24.40
N LEU A 59 5.32 4.44 -24.13
CA LEU A 59 4.71 5.24 -23.07
C LEU A 59 4.56 4.46 -21.75
N LEU A 60 4.90 3.16 -21.71
CA LEU A 60 4.82 2.33 -20.51
C LEU A 60 5.45 2.96 -19.26
N PRO A 61 6.68 3.52 -19.32
CA PRO A 61 7.28 4.15 -18.15
C PRO A 61 6.43 5.32 -17.62
N LEU A 62 5.83 6.10 -18.52
CA LEU A 62 4.99 7.24 -18.16
C LEU A 62 3.66 6.79 -17.53
N LEU A 63 3.10 5.67 -17.99
CA LEU A 63 1.86 5.09 -17.46
C LEU A 63 2.08 4.39 -16.11
N VAL A 64 3.22 3.72 -15.94
CA VAL A 64 3.55 2.98 -14.71
C VAL A 64 3.99 3.91 -13.58
N LEU A 65 4.72 4.98 -13.89
CA LEU A 65 5.33 5.87 -12.91
C LEU A 65 4.31 6.49 -11.94
N PRO A 66 3.17 7.06 -12.36
CA PRO A 66 2.17 7.59 -11.44
C PRO A 66 1.59 6.51 -10.50
N GLN A 67 1.35 5.32 -11.04
CA GLN A 67 0.82 4.20 -10.26
C GLN A 67 1.84 3.68 -9.26
N TRP A 68 3.12 3.65 -9.64
CA TRP A 68 4.20 3.28 -8.74
C TRP A 68 4.35 4.29 -7.59
N ILE A 69 4.32 5.60 -7.88
CA ILE A 69 4.34 6.66 -6.87
C ILE A 69 3.14 6.54 -5.93
N THR A 70 1.93 6.34 -6.48
CA THR A 70 0.72 6.09 -5.69
C THR A 70 0.91 4.88 -4.77
N GLY A 71 1.44 3.78 -5.28
CA GLY A 71 1.74 2.59 -4.50
C GLY A 71 2.74 2.84 -3.36
N LEU A 72 3.77 3.67 -3.59
CA LEU A 72 4.73 4.07 -2.54
C LEU A 72 4.03 4.86 -1.43
N VAL A 73 3.18 5.83 -1.80
CA VAL A 73 2.42 6.64 -0.84
C VAL A 73 1.46 5.77 -0.03
N LEU A 74 0.71 4.89 -0.68
CA LEU A 74 -0.20 3.96 -0.01
C LEU A 74 0.55 2.99 0.92
N GLY A 75 1.69 2.49 0.50
CA GLY A 75 2.56 1.64 1.31
C GLY A 75 3.11 2.39 2.53
N TRP A 76 3.55 3.62 2.37
CA TRP A 76 3.99 4.49 3.45
C TRP A 76 2.85 4.79 4.43
N MET A 77 1.67 5.14 3.93
CA MET A 77 0.46 5.36 4.75
C MET A 77 0.11 4.12 5.58
N ARG A 78 0.17 2.93 4.97
CA ARG A 78 -0.08 1.67 5.67
C ARG A 78 0.90 1.45 6.83
N VAL A 79 2.18 1.72 6.62
CA VAL A 79 3.22 1.53 7.65
C VAL A 79 3.09 2.57 8.76
N ARG A 80 2.77 3.82 8.41
CA ARG A 80 2.74 4.94 9.36
C ARG A 80 1.43 5.06 10.13
N PHE A 81 0.29 4.86 9.45
CA PHE A 81 -1.05 5.15 9.97
C PHE A 81 -1.97 3.94 9.98
N GLY A 82 -1.50 2.80 9.47
CA GLY A 82 -2.25 1.56 9.42
C GLY A 82 -3.02 1.35 8.11
N ILE A 83 -3.58 0.15 7.97
CA ILE A 83 -4.22 -0.29 6.72
C ILE A 83 -5.47 0.53 6.39
N GLY A 84 -6.25 0.95 7.40
CA GLY A 84 -7.47 1.74 7.19
C GLY A 84 -7.19 3.08 6.52
N ALA A 85 -6.11 3.78 6.93
CA ALA A 85 -5.69 5.03 6.31
C ALA A 85 -5.26 4.84 4.85
N SER A 86 -4.55 3.75 4.55
CA SER A 86 -4.16 3.42 3.19
C SER A 86 -5.37 3.10 2.30
N ILE A 87 -6.36 2.35 2.80
CA ILE A 87 -7.60 2.06 2.08
C ILE A 87 -8.40 3.34 1.82
N ALA A 88 -8.57 4.20 2.83
CA ALA A 88 -9.29 5.46 2.69
C ALA A 88 -8.63 6.37 1.64
N LEU A 89 -7.30 6.49 1.67
CA LEU A 89 -6.57 7.28 0.67
C LEU A 89 -6.71 6.69 -0.74
N HIS A 90 -6.61 5.37 -0.88
CA HIS A 90 -6.78 4.71 -2.17
C HIS A 90 -8.21 4.89 -2.73
N ALA A 91 -9.22 4.75 -1.90
CA ALA A 91 -10.61 5.01 -2.26
C ALA A 91 -10.82 6.47 -2.70
N SER A 92 -10.20 7.42 -1.99
CA SER A 92 -10.26 8.85 -2.34
C SER A 92 -9.62 9.15 -3.69
N PHE A 93 -8.49 8.53 -4.02
CA PHE A 93 -7.85 8.69 -5.33
C PHE A 93 -8.70 8.12 -6.47
N ASN A 94 -9.42 7.02 -6.23
CA ASN A 94 -10.26 6.41 -7.25
C ASN A 94 -11.62 7.10 -7.38
N ALA A 95 -12.29 7.41 -6.27
CA ALA A 95 -13.63 8.00 -6.25
C ALA A 95 -13.60 9.53 -6.38
N GLY A 96 -12.58 10.21 -5.86
CA GLY A 96 -12.50 11.66 -5.79
C GLY A 96 -12.67 12.35 -7.15
N PRO A 97 -11.89 12.01 -8.18
CA PRO A 97 -12.03 12.60 -9.51
C PRO A 97 -13.43 12.39 -10.12
N MET A 98 -13.99 11.18 -9.93
CA MET A 98 -15.34 10.87 -10.45
C MET A 98 -16.42 11.70 -9.74
N LEU A 99 -16.35 11.79 -8.41
CA LEU A 99 -17.26 12.61 -7.62
C LEU A 99 -17.15 14.10 -7.99
N LEU A 100 -15.95 14.59 -8.22
CA LEU A 100 -15.72 15.97 -8.67
C LEU A 100 -16.36 16.22 -10.04
N ILE A 101 -16.16 15.32 -11.00
CA ILE A 101 -16.78 15.44 -12.34
C ILE A 101 -18.30 15.46 -12.23
N VAL A 102 -18.89 14.56 -11.44
CA VAL A 102 -20.33 14.51 -11.21
C VAL A 102 -20.82 15.81 -10.57
N ALA A 103 -20.15 16.29 -9.54
CA ALA A 103 -20.52 17.54 -8.85
C ALA A 103 -20.44 18.75 -9.79
N LEU A 104 -19.38 18.89 -10.58
CA LEU A 104 -19.23 19.98 -11.55
C LEU A 104 -20.31 19.91 -12.64
N ARG A 105 -20.62 18.72 -13.12
CA ARG A 105 -21.67 18.52 -14.14
C ARG A 105 -23.04 18.90 -13.59
N THR A 106 -23.42 18.46 -12.40
CA THR A 106 -24.70 18.79 -11.77
C THR A 106 -24.83 20.30 -11.50
N TRP A 107 -23.75 20.92 -11.03
CA TRP A 107 -23.69 22.37 -10.82
C TRP A 107 -23.86 23.15 -12.14
N ALA A 108 -23.12 22.77 -13.19
CA ALA A 108 -23.24 23.42 -14.51
C ALA A 108 -24.62 23.28 -15.12
N LEU A 109 -25.26 22.09 -15.01
CA LEU A 109 -26.62 21.88 -15.48
C LEU A 109 -27.65 22.73 -14.69
N GLY A 110 -27.46 22.89 -13.38
CA GLY A 110 -28.27 23.75 -12.54
C GLY A 110 -28.24 25.23 -12.99
N LEU A 111 -27.05 25.72 -13.40
CA LEU A 111 -26.92 27.10 -13.93
C LEU A 111 -27.60 27.30 -15.29
N LEU A 112 -27.70 26.26 -16.12
CA LEU A 112 -28.36 26.35 -17.43
C LEU A 112 -29.89 26.31 -17.35
N GLN A 113 -30.42 25.90 -16.20
CA GLN A 113 -31.88 25.79 -15.96
C GLN A 113 -32.43 26.95 -15.11
N ALA A 114 -31.56 27.79 -14.57
CA ALA A 114 -31.91 28.99 -13.82
C ALA A 114 -32.00 30.22 -14.72
#